data_0ef698815809dce7f34672ac6bcb6eda
#
_entry.id   0ef698815809dce7f34672ac6bcb6eda
#
_cell.length_a   1.000
_cell.length_b   1.000
_cell.length_c   1.000
_cell.angle_alpha   90.00
_cell.angle_beta   90.00
_cell.angle_gamma   90.00
#
_symmetry.space_group_name_H-M   'P 1'
#
loop_
_entity.id
_entity.type
_entity.pdbx_description
1 polymer ?
#
loop_
_entity_poly.entity_id
_entity_poly.type
_entity_poly.pdbx_seq_one_letter_code
_entity_poly.pdbx_strand_id
1 'polypeptide(L)'
;MADSDTADIETIVRLLSDRSHSTFQAHYAECEAIVARHLQDGSEFLFQLVRAAVEADIHKITLIEDAVSFLDETQLGKLAFFLQDHARRGTDLEDLLSQTILQAPELFPDSTVASNHDFADWLTHDDPHSPPACHHFIFEEGAPCDMSFPTHRNHPTWHLPAAEPSFSVGGEGTATCPTCRNRLVHLVTLDDLGGKGGALPRLRIETCANSLELTYYSHDAAGVPTPIAPFHSAYDFMSELARRASTVRLAPTPQRWLRQSYGVSNSRQNLFRLGGLPSWVQGPQFPLVPGTDREMKFLLQFDSLAGFFWGSGGMLYVFWDEESRITCHVPQYT
;
A
#
# COMPACT_ATOMS: atom_id res chain seq x y z
N MET A 1 5.87 29.67 -11.31
CA MET A 1 6.10 29.48 -9.88
C MET A 1 6.06 30.84 -9.19
N ALA A 2 5.34 30.97 -8.09
CA ALA A 2 5.26 32.22 -7.34
C ALA A 2 6.57 32.43 -6.54
N ASP A 3 6.87 33.69 -6.15
CA ASP A 3 8.06 33.98 -5.32
C ASP A 3 8.01 33.20 -3.97
N SER A 4 6.80 32.99 -3.43
CA SER A 4 6.58 32.19 -2.22
C SER A 4 7.00 30.74 -2.39
N ASP A 5 6.73 30.12 -3.53
CA ASP A 5 7.04 28.72 -3.80
C ASP A 5 8.56 28.50 -3.82
N THR A 6 9.30 29.45 -4.42
CA THR A 6 10.76 29.41 -4.44
C THR A 6 11.35 29.49 -3.03
N ALA A 7 10.82 30.37 -2.19
CA ALA A 7 11.26 30.54 -0.80
C ALA A 7 10.95 29.29 0.05
N ASP A 8 9.81 28.65 -0.19
CA ASP A 8 9.43 27.40 0.49
C ASP A 8 10.36 26.25 0.09
N ILE A 9 10.71 26.11 -1.21
CA ILE A 9 11.67 25.10 -1.68
C ILE A 9 13.05 25.32 -1.07
N GLU A 10 13.56 26.56 -1.09
CA GLU A 10 14.85 26.90 -0.47
C GLU A 10 14.87 26.57 1.02
N THR A 11 13.76 26.82 1.72
CA THR A 11 13.59 26.51 3.13
C THR A 11 13.66 25.01 3.36
N ILE A 12 12.92 24.20 2.60
CA ILE A 12 12.93 22.72 2.71
C ILE A 12 14.34 22.20 2.43
N VAL A 13 14.98 22.62 1.35
CA VAL A 13 16.34 22.17 0.99
C VAL A 13 17.32 22.50 2.11
N ARG A 14 17.28 23.72 2.66
CA ARG A 14 18.15 24.12 3.75
C ARG A 14 17.91 23.28 5.02
N LEU A 15 16.66 23.06 5.42
CA LEU A 15 16.31 22.31 6.63
C LEU A 15 16.69 20.83 6.52
N LEU A 16 16.43 20.19 5.36
CA LEU A 16 16.75 18.79 5.14
C LEU A 16 18.25 18.54 4.89
N SER A 17 19.01 19.57 4.49
CA SER A 17 20.47 19.49 4.39
C SER A 17 21.16 19.49 5.76
N ASP A 18 20.50 19.99 6.80
CA ASP A 18 21.00 19.91 8.18
C ASP A 18 20.74 18.52 8.77
N ARG A 19 21.74 17.64 8.64
CA ARG A 19 21.68 16.25 9.11
C ARG A 19 22.00 16.11 10.62
N SER A 20 21.95 17.18 11.39
CA SER A 20 22.15 17.07 12.84
C SER A 20 20.99 16.29 13.48
N HIS A 21 21.30 15.17 14.11
CA HIS A 21 20.30 14.21 14.59
C HIS A 21 19.31 14.82 15.61
N SER A 22 19.72 15.82 16.35
CA SER A 22 18.88 16.46 17.39
C SER A 22 17.78 17.37 16.84
N THR A 23 17.93 17.85 15.62
CA THR A 23 16.98 18.82 14.99
C THR A 23 16.23 18.20 13.81
N PHE A 24 16.70 17.07 13.27
CA PHE A 24 16.17 16.50 12.03
C PHE A 24 14.67 16.23 12.09
N GLN A 25 14.14 15.66 13.18
CA GLN A 25 12.71 15.38 13.29
C GLN A 25 11.85 16.66 13.29
N ALA A 26 12.34 17.71 13.97
CA ALA A 26 11.63 19.00 13.96
C ALA A 26 11.66 19.65 12.57
N HIS A 27 12.81 19.60 11.91
CA HIS A 27 12.95 20.09 10.53
C HIS A 27 12.09 19.29 9.55
N TYR A 28 12.04 17.95 9.72
CA TYR A 28 11.20 17.09 8.89
C TYR A 28 9.71 17.46 9.02
N ALA A 29 9.21 17.65 10.25
CA ALA A 29 7.82 18.04 10.49
C ALA A 29 7.48 19.44 9.91
N GLU A 30 8.44 20.39 9.96
CA GLU A 30 8.28 21.69 9.33
C GLU A 30 8.20 21.57 7.80
N CYS A 31 9.08 20.77 7.20
CA CYS A 31 9.06 20.51 5.76
C CYS A 31 7.76 19.81 5.32
N GLU A 32 7.29 18.82 6.10
CA GLU A 32 5.99 18.18 5.87
C GLU A 32 4.84 19.19 5.85
N ALA A 33 4.82 20.12 6.79
CA ALA A 33 3.79 21.14 6.86
C ALA A 33 3.85 22.11 5.66
N ILE A 34 5.05 22.39 5.15
CA ILE A 34 5.23 23.21 3.94
C ILE A 34 4.70 22.43 2.73
N VAL A 35 5.16 21.20 2.51
CA VAL A 35 4.72 20.37 1.38
C VAL A 35 3.20 20.19 1.38
N ALA A 36 2.59 19.94 2.55
CA ALA A 36 1.15 19.75 2.69
C ALA A 36 0.32 20.94 2.19
N ARG A 37 0.84 22.20 2.28
CA ARG A 37 0.17 23.38 1.75
C ARG A 37 0.10 23.40 0.22
N HIS A 38 1.06 22.76 -0.43
CA HIS A 38 1.20 22.75 -1.88
C HIS A 38 0.61 21.49 -2.55
N LEU A 39 0.05 20.54 -1.79
CA LEU A 39 -0.49 19.30 -2.37
C LEU A 39 -1.72 19.55 -3.27
N GLN A 40 -2.53 20.57 -2.99
CA GLN A 40 -3.75 20.84 -3.74
C GLN A 40 -3.51 21.60 -5.06
N ASP A 41 -2.45 22.43 -5.10
CA ASP A 41 -2.19 23.32 -6.25
C ASP A 41 -0.89 22.96 -6.99
N GLY A 42 -0.20 21.88 -6.60
CA GLY A 42 1.23 21.98 -6.66
C GLY A 42 2.02 20.92 -7.35
N SER A 43 1.52 20.28 -8.37
CA SER A 43 2.36 19.39 -9.18
C SER A 43 3.66 20.08 -9.65
N GLU A 44 3.61 21.37 -10.04
CA GLU A 44 4.81 22.12 -10.42
C GLU A 44 5.73 22.42 -9.23
N PHE A 45 5.18 22.79 -8.07
CA PHE A 45 5.96 22.99 -6.84
C PHE A 45 6.71 21.69 -6.47
N LEU A 46 6.00 20.56 -6.44
CA LEU A 46 6.58 19.27 -6.09
C LEU A 46 7.67 18.83 -7.07
N PHE A 47 7.45 19.03 -8.35
CA PHE A 47 8.46 18.77 -9.36
C PHE A 47 9.73 19.61 -9.14
N GLN A 48 9.61 20.90 -8.87
CA GLN A 48 10.75 21.76 -8.59
C GLN A 48 11.43 21.40 -7.26
N LEU A 49 10.65 20.98 -6.25
CA LEU A 49 11.22 20.48 -4.98
C LEU A 49 12.08 19.25 -5.20
N VAL A 50 11.58 18.24 -5.94
CA VAL A 50 12.36 17.02 -6.25
C VAL A 50 13.63 17.37 -7.03
N ARG A 51 13.54 18.28 -8.01
CA ARG A 51 14.72 18.75 -8.73
C ARG A 51 15.76 19.38 -7.81
N ALA A 52 15.34 20.33 -6.99
CA ALA A 52 16.22 21.01 -6.04
C ALA A 52 16.85 20.03 -5.05
N ALA A 53 16.11 19.02 -4.61
CA ALA A 53 16.61 17.98 -3.74
C ALA A 53 17.68 17.10 -4.42
N VAL A 54 17.51 16.78 -5.69
CA VAL A 54 18.54 16.06 -6.48
C VAL A 54 19.80 16.91 -6.62
N GLU A 55 19.66 18.20 -6.96
CA GLU A 55 20.77 19.13 -7.10
C GLU A 55 21.53 19.36 -5.77
N ALA A 56 20.83 19.25 -4.62
CA ALA A 56 21.39 19.39 -3.28
C ALA A 56 21.85 18.06 -2.64
N ASP A 57 21.74 16.94 -3.34
CA ASP A 57 22.07 15.59 -2.84
C ASP A 57 21.31 15.18 -1.57
N ILE A 58 20.03 15.57 -1.48
CA ILE A 58 19.11 15.19 -0.39
C ILE A 58 17.91 14.38 -0.87
N HIS A 59 17.96 13.85 -2.08
CA HIS A 59 16.87 13.12 -2.74
C HIS A 59 16.53 11.78 -2.08
N LYS A 60 17.41 11.22 -1.26
CA LYS A 60 17.20 9.97 -0.50
C LYS A 60 16.36 10.17 0.79
N ILE A 61 15.79 11.33 0.98
CA ILE A 61 14.90 11.61 2.10
C ILE A 61 13.47 11.24 1.71
N THR A 62 12.82 10.45 2.54
CA THR A 62 11.50 9.88 2.26
C THR A 62 10.44 10.92 1.85
N LEU A 63 10.47 12.12 2.41
CA LEU A 63 9.57 13.21 2.01
C LEU A 63 9.72 13.59 0.52
N ILE A 64 10.95 13.56 0.01
CA ILE A 64 11.23 13.86 -1.40
C ILE A 64 10.77 12.71 -2.29
N GLU A 65 11.02 11.49 -1.85
CA GLU A 65 10.55 10.28 -2.54
C GLU A 65 9.03 10.24 -2.60
N ASP A 66 8.35 10.52 -1.49
CA ASP A 66 6.89 10.57 -1.43
C ASP A 66 6.31 11.63 -2.38
N ALA A 67 7.01 12.77 -2.56
CA ALA A 67 6.57 13.84 -3.45
C ALA A 67 6.34 13.37 -4.90
N VAL A 68 7.07 12.35 -5.35
CA VAL A 68 6.88 11.76 -6.69
C VAL A 68 5.48 11.17 -6.87
N SER A 69 4.89 10.63 -5.81
CA SER A 69 3.54 10.04 -5.84
C SER A 69 2.42 11.05 -6.11
N PHE A 70 2.69 12.33 -5.86
CA PHE A 70 1.72 13.42 -6.08
C PHE A 70 1.86 14.10 -7.45
N LEU A 71 2.90 13.76 -8.22
CA LEU A 71 3.11 14.32 -9.55
C LEU A 71 2.05 13.81 -10.54
N ASP A 72 1.61 14.68 -11.43
CA ASP A 72 0.78 14.29 -12.57
C ASP A 72 1.64 13.65 -13.69
N GLU A 73 0.98 13.11 -14.72
CA GLU A 73 1.67 12.45 -15.84
C GLU A 73 2.65 13.40 -16.56
N THR A 74 2.29 14.67 -16.69
CA THR A 74 3.16 15.65 -17.34
C THR A 74 4.42 15.91 -16.52
N GLN A 75 4.28 16.02 -15.22
CA GLN A 75 5.40 16.24 -14.31
C GLN A 75 6.27 14.99 -14.17
N LEU A 76 5.67 13.81 -14.16
CA LEU A 76 6.41 12.54 -14.19
C LEU A 76 7.26 12.44 -15.46
N GLY A 77 6.72 12.83 -16.61
CA GLY A 77 7.50 12.88 -17.86
C GLY A 77 8.69 13.84 -17.80
N LYS A 78 8.50 15.05 -17.25
CA LYS A 78 9.59 16.00 -17.04
C LYS A 78 10.63 15.47 -16.05
N LEU A 79 10.19 14.83 -14.96
CA LEU A 79 11.07 14.24 -13.96
C LEU A 79 11.87 13.09 -14.54
N ALA A 80 11.24 12.20 -15.30
CA ALA A 80 11.92 11.10 -15.97
C ALA A 80 13.08 11.58 -16.84
N PHE A 81 12.83 12.60 -17.66
CA PHE A 81 13.87 13.18 -18.51
C PHE A 81 15.01 13.82 -17.69
N PHE A 82 14.67 14.56 -16.64
CA PHE A 82 15.63 15.17 -15.74
C PHE A 82 16.52 14.13 -15.03
N LEU A 83 15.92 13.06 -14.49
CA LEU A 83 16.64 12.01 -13.79
C LEU A 83 17.55 11.21 -14.71
N GLN A 84 17.12 10.92 -15.94
CA GLN A 84 17.95 10.24 -16.94
C GLN A 84 19.20 11.05 -17.30
N ASP A 85 19.08 12.38 -17.41
CA ASP A 85 20.25 13.25 -17.66
C ASP A 85 21.22 13.24 -16.47
N HIS A 86 20.70 13.31 -15.24
CA HIS A 86 21.51 13.27 -14.02
C HIS A 86 22.18 11.91 -13.79
N ALA A 87 21.49 10.81 -14.04
CA ALA A 87 22.05 9.46 -13.94
C ALA A 87 23.24 9.26 -14.91
N ARG A 88 23.17 9.83 -16.12
CA ARG A 88 24.30 9.83 -17.07
C ARG A 88 25.53 10.59 -16.55
N ARG A 89 25.35 11.49 -15.61
CA ARG A 89 26.43 12.26 -14.96
C ARG A 89 27.00 11.55 -13.74
N GLY A 90 26.50 10.35 -13.40
CA GLY A 90 26.99 9.52 -12.30
C GLY A 90 26.37 9.84 -10.93
N THR A 91 25.25 10.58 -10.88
CA THR A 91 24.49 10.78 -9.66
C THR A 91 23.79 9.48 -9.29
N ASP A 92 23.90 9.06 -8.03
CA ASP A 92 23.19 7.90 -7.49
C ASP A 92 21.71 8.25 -7.25
N LEU A 93 20.86 7.83 -8.16
CA LEU A 93 19.43 8.12 -8.19
C LEU A 93 18.57 6.84 -8.16
N GLU A 94 19.14 5.71 -7.72
CA GLU A 94 18.51 4.39 -7.86
C GLU A 94 17.11 4.35 -7.25
N ASP A 95 16.95 4.83 -6.02
CA ASP A 95 15.65 4.82 -5.32
C ASP A 95 14.63 5.73 -6.01
N LEU A 96 15.01 6.96 -6.34
CA LEU A 96 14.12 7.94 -6.95
C LEU A 96 13.73 7.55 -8.40
N LEU A 97 14.67 6.98 -9.14
CA LEU A 97 14.41 6.40 -10.46
C LEU A 97 13.44 5.24 -10.35
N SER A 98 13.65 4.33 -9.40
CA SER A 98 12.78 3.18 -9.17
C SER A 98 11.35 3.62 -8.91
N GLN A 99 11.14 4.62 -8.06
CA GLN A 99 9.82 5.17 -7.78
C GLN A 99 9.18 5.80 -9.00
N THR A 100 9.94 6.61 -9.75
CA THR A 100 9.42 7.25 -10.96
C THR A 100 9.03 6.22 -12.02
N ILE A 101 9.84 5.17 -12.19
CA ILE A 101 9.57 4.07 -13.11
C ILE A 101 8.31 3.30 -12.72
N LEU A 102 8.13 3.00 -11.43
CA LEU A 102 6.94 2.29 -10.94
C LEU A 102 5.63 3.07 -11.20
N GLN A 103 5.70 4.40 -11.20
CA GLN A 103 4.53 5.24 -11.47
C GLN A 103 4.28 5.52 -12.96
N ALA A 104 5.32 5.43 -13.79
CA ALA A 104 5.24 5.70 -15.22
C ALA A 104 6.20 4.79 -16.01
N PRO A 105 6.00 3.46 -15.96
CA PRO A 105 6.91 2.49 -16.58
C PRO A 105 7.04 2.68 -18.10
N GLU A 106 6.03 3.21 -18.76
CA GLU A 106 6.02 3.51 -20.19
C GLU A 106 7.02 4.59 -20.60
N LEU A 107 7.46 5.43 -19.66
CA LEU A 107 8.49 6.45 -19.91
C LEU A 107 9.92 5.88 -19.87
N PHE A 108 10.08 4.63 -19.45
CA PHE A 108 11.36 3.94 -19.29
C PHE A 108 11.38 2.56 -19.94
N PRO A 109 11.10 2.45 -21.25
CA PRO A 109 10.92 1.14 -21.92
C PRO A 109 12.17 0.23 -21.85
N ASP A 110 13.36 0.81 -21.73
CA ASP A 110 14.63 0.06 -21.65
C ASP A 110 15.12 -0.15 -20.21
N SER A 111 14.30 0.17 -19.21
CA SER A 111 14.74 0.09 -17.82
C SER A 111 14.75 -1.34 -17.32
N THR A 112 15.92 -1.80 -16.91
CA THR A 112 16.09 -3.07 -16.18
C THR A 112 15.51 -3.03 -14.76
N VAL A 113 15.25 -1.85 -14.21
CA VAL A 113 14.63 -1.67 -12.88
C VAL A 113 13.21 -2.22 -12.88
N ALA A 114 12.46 -2.01 -13.97
CA ALA A 114 11.12 -2.60 -14.12
C ALA A 114 11.16 -4.14 -14.23
N SER A 115 12.30 -4.71 -14.63
CA SER A 115 12.50 -6.15 -14.80
C SER A 115 13.23 -6.81 -13.63
N ASN A 116 13.97 -6.05 -12.82
CA ASN A 116 14.76 -6.58 -11.71
C ASN A 116 14.03 -6.57 -10.37
N HIS A 117 12.95 -5.82 -10.23
CA HIS A 117 12.05 -6.07 -9.13
C HIS A 117 11.26 -7.35 -9.45
N ASP A 118 11.11 -8.21 -8.46
CA ASP A 118 10.39 -9.50 -8.47
C ASP A 118 8.94 -9.43 -9.03
N PHE A 119 8.54 -8.29 -9.56
CA PHE A 119 7.28 -8.07 -10.26
C PHE A 119 7.15 -8.88 -11.56
N ALA A 120 8.25 -9.16 -12.26
CA ALA A 120 8.21 -9.94 -13.50
C ALA A 120 7.73 -11.38 -13.23
N ASP A 121 8.17 -11.99 -12.12
CA ASP A 121 7.78 -13.34 -11.73
C ASP A 121 6.31 -13.42 -11.27
N TRP A 122 5.72 -12.31 -10.84
CA TRP A 122 4.32 -12.26 -10.41
C TRP A 122 3.35 -12.07 -11.58
N LEU A 123 3.78 -11.35 -12.62
CA LEU A 123 2.99 -11.13 -13.83
C LEU A 123 2.82 -12.41 -14.65
N THR A 124 3.66 -13.44 -14.41
CA THR A 124 3.64 -14.68 -15.16
C THR A 124 2.52 -15.63 -14.76
N HIS A 125 1.84 -15.40 -13.63
CA HIS A 125 0.86 -16.36 -13.14
C HIS A 125 -0.51 -16.30 -13.80
N ASP A 126 -0.96 -15.16 -14.37
CA ASP A 126 -2.28 -15.13 -15.00
C ASP A 126 -2.37 -14.47 -16.39
N ASP A 127 -1.61 -13.51 -16.74
CA ASP A 127 -1.44 -12.88 -18.06
C ASP A 127 -0.49 -11.68 -17.92
N PRO A 128 0.72 -11.74 -18.47
CA PRO A 128 1.68 -10.64 -18.38
C PRO A 128 1.21 -9.34 -19.06
N HIS A 129 0.18 -9.42 -19.90
CA HIS A 129 -0.34 -8.29 -20.67
C HIS A 129 -1.58 -7.64 -20.06
N SER A 130 -2.19 -8.25 -19.04
CA SER A 130 -3.43 -7.75 -18.43
C SER A 130 -3.35 -7.90 -16.92
N PRO A 131 -2.87 -6.88 -16.19
CA PRO A 131 -2.85 -6.92 -14.74
C PRO A 131 -4.27 -7.16 -14.21
N PRO A 132 -4.43 -8.00 -13.18
CA PRO A 132 -5.72 -8.28 -12.60
C PRO A 132 -6.39 -7.00 -12.10
N ALA A 133 -7.72 -6.95 -12.16
CA ALA A 133 -8.50 -5.81 -11.68
C ALA A 133 -8.12 -5.51 -10.22
N CYS A 134 -7.83 -4.25 -9.95
CA CYS A 134 -7.40 -3.76 -8.65
C CYS A 134 -8.28 -2.60 -8.20
N HIS A 135 -8.68 -2.63 -6.93
CA HIS A 135 -9.49 -1.58 -6.32
C HIS A 135 -8.91 -1.18 -4.97
N HIS A 136 -8.81 0.11 -4.72
CA HIS A 136 -8.52 0.63 -3.38
C HIS A 136 -9.77 0.62 -2.50
N PHE A 137 -9.59 0.31 -1.22
CA PHE A 137 -10.60 0.55 -0.20
C PHE A 137 -10.58 2.03 0.19
N ILE A 138 -11.70 2.69 0.03
CA ILE A 138 -11.87 4.10 0.41
C ILE A 138 -12.80 4.15 1.62
N PHE A 139 -12.24 4.53 2.77
CA PHE A 139 -13.00 4.67 4.01
C PHE A 139 -13.95 5.86 3.90
N GLU A 140 -15.20 5.70 4.37
CA GLU A 140 -16.22 6.77 4.29
C GLU A 140 -15.83 8.01 5.09
N GLU A 141 -15.08 7.84 6.17
CA GLU A 141 -14.52 8.93 6.97
C GLU A 141 -13.28 9.59 6.36
N GLY A 142 -12.86 9.15 5.16
CA GLY A 142 -11.61 9.59 4.50
C GLY A 142 -10.38 8.84 5.00
N ALA A 143 -9.20 9.43 4.84
CA ALA A 143 -7.96 8.83 5.29
C ALA A 143 -7.99 8.53 6.80
N PRO A 144 -7.43 7.40 7.27
CA PRO A 144 -7.41 7.06 8.68
C PRO A 144 -6.82 8.18 9.55
N CYS A 145 -7.49 8.48 10.66
CA CYS A 145 -7.12 9.60 11.54
C CYS A 145 -5.84 9.35 12.35
N ASP A 146 -5.37 8.12 12.40
CA ASP A 146 -4.14 7.70 13.06
C ASP A 146 -2.87 8.00 12.26
N MET A 147 -3.00 8.48 11.02
CA MET A 147 -1.86 8.94 10.21
C MET A 147 -1.30 10.24 10.77
N SER A 148 -0.03 10.22 11.18
CA SER A 148 0.60 11.34 11.87
C SER A 148 1.00 12.49 10.95
N PHE A 149 1.39 12.20 9.70
CA PHE A 149 1.89 13.21 8.78
C PHE A 149 0.83 13.69 7.78
N PRO A 150 0.76 15.02 7.52
CA PRO A 150 -0.22 15.58 6.58
C PRO A 150 -0.11 15.03 5.15
N THR A 151 1.11 14.79 4.65
CA THR A 151 1.33 14.23 3.32
C THR A 151 0.71 12.84 3.19
N HIS A 152 0.84 12.00 4.20
CA HIS A 152 0.24 10.66 4.20
C HIS A 152 -1.29 10.71 4.11
N ARG A 153 -1.92 11.56 4.93
CA ARG A 153 -3.38 11.73 4.93
C ARG A 153 -3.94 12.28 3.63
N ASN A 154 -3.15 13.07 2.92
CA ASN A 154 -3.56 13.72 1.69
C ASN A 154 -3.12 12.95 0.44
N HIS A 155 -2.52 11.76 0.57
CA HIS A 155 -2.12 10.99 -0.61
C HIS A 155 -3.33 10.75 -1.53
N PRO A 156 -3.20 10.97 -2.86
CA PRO A 156 -4.33 10.90 -3.79
C PRO A 156 -5.10 9.58 -3.77
N THR A 157 -4.47 8.47 -3.40
CA THR A 157 -5.14 7.17 -3.31
C THR A 157 -6.26 7.11 -2.27
N TRP A 158 -6.22 7.96 -1.23
CA TRP A 158 -7.30 8.06 -0.23
C TRP A 158 -8.55 8.78 -0.77
N HIS A 159 -8.37 9.56 -1.84
CA HIS A 159 -9.39 10.45 -2.42
C HIS A 159 -9.88 9.97 -3.78
N LEU A 160 -9.59 8.73 -4.16
CA LEU A 160 -10.09 8.14 -5.39
C LEU A 160 -11.63 8.11 -5.39
N PRO A 161 -12.27 8.35 -6.55
CA PRO A 161 -13.73 8.30 -6.66
C PRO A 161 -14.21 6.87 -6.45
N ALA A 162 -14.85 6.62 -5.30
CA ALA A 162 -15.36 5.33 -4.92
C ALA A 162 -16.83 5.17 -5.32
N ALA A 163 -17.19 3.97 -5.77
CA ALA A 163 -18.55 3.62 -6.19
C ALA A 163 -19.26 2.75 -5.12
N GLU A 164 -20.59 2.76 -5.15
CA GLU A 164 -21.41 1.79 -4.42
C GLU A 164 -21.23 0.37 -5.00
N PRO A 165 -21.42 -0.70 -4.20
CA PRO A 165 -21.89 -0.66 -2.81
C PRO A 165 -20.78 -0.39 -1.80
N SER A 166 -21.18 -0.05 -0.55
CA SER A 166 -20.29 0.00 0.60
C SER A 166 -20.16 -1.37 1.27
N PHE A 167 -19.01 -1.65 1.84
CA PHE A 167 -18.67 -2.90 2.51
C PHE A 167 -18.35 -2.65 3.98
N SER A 168 -18.77 -3.56 4.87
CA SER A 168 -18.38 -3.47 6.28
C SER A 168 -16.93 -3.87 6.47
N VAL A 169 -16.19 -3.13 7.27
CA VAL A 169 -14.78 -3.35 7.61
C VAL A 169 -14.58 -3.14 9.12
N GLY A 170 -13.64 -3.89 9.70
CA GLY A 170 -13.34 -3.80 11.13
C GLY A 170 -14.43 -4.38 12.04
N GLY A 171 -14.19 -4.34 13.32
CA GLY A 171 -15.08 -4.88 14.34
C GLY A 171 -14.74 -6.30 14.79
N GLU A 172 -15.60 -6.86 15.65
CA GLU A 172 -15.40 -8.21 16.13
C GLU A 172 -15.81 -9.26 15.10
N GLY A 173 -14.99 -10.32 15.01
CA GLY A 173 -15.30 -11.50 14.23
C GLY A 173 -16.36 -12.39 14.85
N THR A 174 -16.82 -13.37 14.10
CA THR A 174 -17.82 -14.35 14.53
C THR A 174 -17.21 -15.54 15.26
N ALA A 175 -15.99 -15.91 14.89
CA ALA A 175 -15.28 -17.06 15.44
C ALA A 175 -14.27 -16.67 16.52
N THR A 176 -13.78 -17.67 17.24
CA THR A 176 -12.74 -17.53 18.27
C THR A 176 -11.46 -18.25 17.78
N CYS A 177 -10.34 -17.62 17.95
CA CYS A 177 -9.05 -18.22 17.65
C CYS A 177 -8.80 -19.45 18.53
N PRO A 178 -8.48 -20.61 17.97
CA PRO A 178 -8.24 -21.81 18.76
C PRO A 178 -6.99 -21.73 19.64
N THR A 179 -6.03 -20.87 19.29
CA THR A 179 -4.75 -20.72 20.00
C THR A 179 -4.85 -19.71 21.14
N CYS A 180 -5.14 -18.43 20.85
CA CYS A 180 -5.14 -17.38 21.86
C CYS A 180 -6.50 -17.21 22.59
N ARG A 181 -7.55 -17.88 22.13
CA ARG A 181 -8.92 -17.83 22.66
C ARG A 181 -9.62 -16.46 22.52
N ASN A 182 -8.99 -15.50 21.88
CA ASN A 182 -9.61 -14.22 21.58
C ASN A 182 -10.58 -14.36 20.39
N ARG A 183 -11.56 -13.45 20.32
CA ARG A 183 -12.38 -13.27 19.13
C ARG A 183 -11.49 -12.92 17.95
N LEU A 184 -11.79 -13.47 16.78
CA LEU A 184 -11.18 -13.00 15.54
C LEU A 184 -11.54 -11.52 15.31
N VAL A 185 -10.73 -10.85 14.52
CA VAL A 185 -11.01 -9.51 14.03
C VAL A 185 -11.66 -9.62 12.67
N HIS A 186 -12.77 -8.94 12.47
CA HIS A 186 -13.40 -8.80 11.17
C HIS A 186 -12.57 -7.84 10.33
N LEU A 187 -12.11 -8.27 9.16
CA LEU A 187 -11.40 -7.42 8.21
C LEU A 187 -12.40 -6.76 7.26
N VAL A 188 -13.10 -7.58 6.48
CA VAL A 188 -14.09 -7.09 5.51
C VAL A 188 -15.10 -8.19 5.19
N THR A 189 -16.32 -7.80 4.84
CA THR A 189 -17.28 -8.69 4.21
C THR A 189 -17.45 -8.27 2.76
N LEU A 190 -17.11 -9.17 1.86
CA LEU A 190 -17.29 -9.00 0.41
C LEU A 190 -18.60 -9.67 0.00
N ASP A 191 -19.59 -8.87 -0.36
CA ASP A 191 -20.84 -9.34 -0.94
C ASP A 191 -20.77 -9.14 -2.45
N ASP A 192 -21.18 -10.12 -3.23
CA ASP A 192 -21.29 -10.16 -4.68
C ASP A 192 -20.56 -9.02 -5.43
N LEU A 193 -19.30 -9.21 -5.72
CA LEU A 193 -18.46 -8.24 -6.44
C LEU A 193 -18.85 -8.11 -7.92
N GLY A 194 -20.12 -8.39 -8.22
CA GLY A 194 -20.82 -8.02 -9.44
C GLY A 194 -20.13 -8.32 -10.76
N GLY A 195 -20.21 -9.54 -11.26
CA GLY A 195 -20.43 -9.73 -12.68
C GLY A 195 -19.24 -9.78 -13.62
N LYS A 196 -18.00 -10.02 -13.15
CA LYS A 196 -16.91 -10.38 -14.06
C LYS A 196 -16.08 -11.53 -13.47
N GLY A 197 -16.44 -12.75 -13.84
CA GLY A 197 -15.57 -13.91 -13.66
C GLY A 197 -15.88 -14.87 -12.52
N GLY A 198 -17.12 -15.02 -12.15
CA GLY A 198 -17.57 -15.93 -11.11
C GLY A 198 -18.14 -15.16 -9.92
N ALA A 199 -19.37 -15.43 -9.56
CA ALA A 199 -19.98 -14.86 -8.37
C ALA A 199 -19.19 -15.36 -7.17
N LEU A 200 -18.31 -14.53 -6.61
CA LEU A 200 -17.83 -14.76 -5.24
C LEU A 200 -19.07 -14.70 -4.36
N PRO A 201 -19.47 -15.81 -3.76
CA PRO A 201 -20.53 -15.75 -2.77
C PRO A 201 -20.06 -14.78 -1.68
N ARG A 202 -20.99 -14.33 -0.86
CA ARG A 202 -20.63 -13.55 0.31
C ARG A 202 -19.43 -14.19 1.02
N LEU A 203 -18.36 -13.42 1.19
CA LEU A 203 -17.13 -13.87 1.82
C LEU A 203 -16.77 -12.95 2.96
N ARG A 204 -16.84 -13.46 4.17
CA ARG A 204 -16.47 -12.75 5.38
C ARG A 204 -15.03 -13.09 5.73
N ILE A 205 -14.15 -12.12 5.67
CA ILE A 205 -12.74 -12.28 6.02
C ILE A 205 -12.56 -11.87 7.48
N GLU A 206 -12.10 -12.81 8.29
CA GLU A 206 -11.75 -12.60 9.70
C GLU A 206 -10.39 -13.21 9.99
N THR A 207 -9.62 -12.61 10.85
CA THR A 207 -8.27 -13.07 11.18
C THR A 207 -7.99 -13.05 12.68
N CYS A 208 -7.05 -13.87 13.12
CA CYS A 208 -6.48 -13.75 14.45
C CYS A 208 -5.44 -12.60 14.43
N ALA A 209 -5.79 -11.51 15.07
CA ALA A 209 -4.92 -10.33 15.16
C ALA A 209 -3.59 -10.61 15.86
N ASN A 210 -3.53 -11.66 16.66
CA ASN A 210 -2.35 -12.04 17.45
C ASN A 210 -1.48 -13.09 16.73
N SER A 211 -1.81 -13.51 15.50
CA SER A 211 -1.00 -14.46 14.76
C SER A 211 -0.08 -13.73 13.80
N LEU A 212 1.22 -14.00 13.92
CA LEU A 212 2.25 -13.54 12.99
C LEU A 212 2.64 -14.63 11.98
N GLU A 213 1.92 -15.74 11.96
CA GLU A 213 2.18 -16.87 11.08
C GLU A 213 1.05 -17.02 10.07
N LEU A 214 1.37 -17.74 9.01
CA LEU A 214 0.43 -18.12 7.98
C LEU A 214 -0.74 -18.93 8.58
N THR A 215 -1.97 -18.50 8.34
CA THR A 215 -3.18 -19.11 8.90
C THR A 215 -4.23 -19.38 7.84
N TYR A 216 -4.97 -20.47 8.00
CA TYR A 216 -6.01 -20.89 7.07
C TYR A 216 -7.41 -20.84 7.71
N TYR A 217 -8.40 -20.51 6.91
CA TYR A 217 -9.81 -20.48 7.30
C TYR A 217 -10.67 -21.12 6.22
N SER A 218 -11.49 -22.11 6.60
CA SER A 218 -12.53 -22.63 5.71
C SER A 218 -13.78 -21.76 5.80
N HIS A 219 -14.51 -21.64 4.70
CA HIS A 219 -15.73 -20.85 4.64
C HIS A 219 -16.94 -21.71 4.31
N ASP A 220 -18.01 -21.56 5.09
CA ASP A 220 -19.28 -22.24 4.82
C ASP A 220 -20.01 -21.63 3.61
N ALA A 221 -21.20 -22.13 3.31
CA ALA A 221 -22.00 -21.63 2.18
C ALA A 221 -22.44 -20.17 2.34
N ALA A 222 -22.51 -19.66 3.56
CA ALA A 222 -22.80 -18.25 3.86
C ALA A 222 -21.54 -17.37 3.89
N GLY A 223 -20.37 -17.96 3.63
CA GLY A 223 -19.08 -17.27 3.64
C GLY A 223 -18.53 -16.99 5.04
N VAL A 224 -19.04 -17.65 6.07
CA VAL A 224 -18.57 -17.48 7.45
C VAL A 224 -17.29 -18.29 7.66
N PRO A 225 -16.19 -17.68 8.17
CA PRO A 225 -14.94 -18.37 8.34
C PRO A 225 -14.92 -19.26 9.58
N THR A 226 -14.21 -20.38 9.45
CA THR A 226 -13.84 -21.26 10.56
C THR A 226 -12.33 -21.49 10.51
N PRO A 227 -11.58 -21.18 11.58
CA PRO A 227 -10.14 -21.40 11.61
C PRO A 227 -9.79 -22.87 11.43
N ILE A 228 -8.81 -23.14 10.56
CA ILE A 228 -8.25 -24.50 10.37
C ILE A 228 -6.97 -24.59 11.22
N ALA A 229 -6.94 -25.55 12.16
CA ALA A 229 -5.77 -25.79 13.00
C ALA A 229 -4.62 -26.49 12.19
N PRO A 230 -3.33 -26.32 12.57
CA PRO A 230 -2.87 -25.62 13.77
C PRO A 230 -2.51 -24.14 13.52
N PHE A 231 -2.74 -23.31 14.53
CA PHE A 231 -2.15 -21.99 14.67
C PHE A 231 -0.92 -22.13 15.56
N HIS A 232 0.24 -21.69 15.12
CA HIS A 232 1.51 -22.02 15.77
C HIS A 232 1.96 -21.01 16.82
N SER A 233 1.66 -19.73 16.66
CA SER A 233 2.02 -18.73 17.65
C SER A 233 0.93 -17.71 17.86
N ALA A 234 0.87 -17.16 19.05
CA ALA A 234 0.02 -16.04 19.38
C ALA A 234 0.81 -15.02 20.20
N TYR A 235 0.84 -13.80 19.71
CA TYR A 235 1.40 -12.66 20.40
C TYR A 235 0.27 -11.71 20.77
N ASP A 236 0.34 -11.10 21.94
CA ASP A 236 -0.69 -10.16 22.42
C ASP A 236 -0.38 -8.74 21.90
N PHE A 237 -0.36 -8.57 20.58
CA PHE A 237 -0.01 -7.29 19.97
C PHE A 237 -1.21 -6.41 19.67
N MET A 238 -2.39 -7.01 19.53
CA MET A 238 -3.47 -6.26 18.93
C MET A 238 -4.52 -5.92 19.93
N SER A 239 -4.45 -4.71 20.24
CA SER A 239 -5.41 -4.05 21.07
C SER A 239 -6.72 -3.71 20.34
N GLU A 240 -7.54 -3.04 21.05
CA GLU A 240 -8.89 -2.60 20.82
C GLU A 240 -9.15 -1.87 19.48
N LEU A 241 -8.10 -1.41 18.76
CA LEU A 241 -8.24 -0.54 17.60
C LEU A 241 -8.83 -1.25 16.37
N ALA A 242 -8.37 -2.48 16.07
CA ALA A 242 -8.91 -3.26 14.94
C ALA A 242 -10.38 -3.66 15.11
N ARG A 243 -10.95 -3.47 16.29
CA ARG A 243 -12.33 -3.81 16.62
C ARG A 243 -13.34 -2.72 16.28
N ARG A 244 -12.88 -1.58 15.80
CA ARG A 244 -13.76 -0.48 15.42
C ARG A 244 -14.39 -0.77 14.06
N ALA A 245 -15.70 -0.98 14.06
CA ALA A 245 -16.47 -1.16 12.83
C ALA A 245 -16.53 0.14 12.03
N SER A 246 -16.32 0.03 10.72
CA SER A 246 -16.41 1.12 9.76
C SER A 246 -17.00 0.60 8.45
N THR A 247 -17.09 1.46 7.45
CA THR A 247 -17.49 1.13 6.10
C THR A 247 -16.49 1.63 5.08
N VAL A 248 -16.34 0.88 3.99
CA VAL A 248 -15.48 1.22 2.86
C VAL A 248 -16.25 1.05 1.56
N ARG A 249 -15.87 1.85 0.58
CA ARG A 249 -16.27 1.68 -0.82
C ARG A 249 -15.05 1.34 -1.66
N LEU A 250 -15.26 0.83 -2.86
CA LEU A 250 -14.20 0.48 -3.78
C LEU A 250 -14.02 1.56 -4.84
N ALA A 251 -12.78 1.95 -5.07
CA ALA A 251 -12.39 2.79 -6.19
C ALA A 251 -11.45 2.03 -7.12
N PRO A 252 -11.68 2.01 -8.45
CA PRO A 252 -10.73 1.42 -9.37
C PRO A 252 -9.34 2.03 -9.18
N THR A 253 -8.32 1.18 -9.10
CA THR A 253 -6.92 1.63 -8.98
C THR A 253 -6.47 2.21 -10.32
N PRO A 254 -6.03 3.47 -10.39
CA PRO A 254 -5.40 4.02 -11.58
C PRO A 254 -4.16 3.23 -12.00
N GLN A 255 -3.92 3.15 -13.31
CA GLN A 255 -2.81 2.38 -13.88
C GLN A 255 -1.47 2.67 -13.21
N ARG A 256 -1.17 3.92 -12.93
CA ARG A 256 0.08 4.37 -12.31
C ARG A 256 0.32 3.83 -10.90
N TRP A 257 -0.76 3.43 -10.17
CA TRP A 257 -0.67 2.90 -8.82
C TRP A 257 -0.88 1.38 -8.70
N LEU A 258 -1.07 0.68 -9.81
CA LEU A 258 -1.20 -0.78 -9.80
C LEU A 258 0.03 -1.47 -9.20
N ARG A 259 1.20 -0.86 -9.37
CA ARG A 259 2.49 -1.39 -8.92
C ARG A 259 3.05 -0.70 -7.68
N GLN A 260 2.20 -0.06 -6.88
CA GLN A 260 2.66 0.49 -5.59
C GLN A 260 3.30 -0.60 -4.74
N SER A 261 4.54 -0.38 -4.32
CA SER A 261 5.27 -1.29 -3.44
C SER A 261 5.24 -0.80 -1.99
N TYR A 262 5.32 -1.72 -1.05
CA TYR A 262 5.43 -1.38 0.37
C TYR A 262 6.71 -0.59 0.67
N GLY A 263 7.84 -1.02 0.12
CA GLY A 263 9.14 -0.38 0.36
C GLY A 263 9.18 1.10 -0.02
N VAL A 264 8.51 1.46 -1.12
CA VAL A 264 8.37 2.85 -1.57
C VAL A 264 7.38 3.63 -0.71
N SER A 265 6.26 3.01 -0.35
CA SER A 265 5.20 3.68 0.39
C SER A 265 5.47 3.76 1.89
N ASN A 266 6.15 2.76 2.44
CA ASN A 266 6.35 2.56 3.87
C ASN A 266 5.05 2.85 4.69
N SER A 267 3.95 2.24 4.26
CA SER A 267 2.59 2.42 4.83
C SER A 267 2.04 3.86 4.77
N ARG A 268 2.52 4.70 3.85
CA ARG A 268 2.12 6.12 3.75
C ARG A 268 1.06 6.38 2.68
N GLN A 269 0.87 5.41 1.81
CA GLN A 269 -0.15 5.44 0.77
C GLN A 269 -1.32 4.55 1.17
N ASN A 270 -2.43 4.64 0.47
CA ASN A 270 -3.49 3.67 0.64
C ASN A 270 -3.09 2.34 -0.02
N LEU A 271 -2.62 1.40 0.77
CA LEU A 271 -2.31 0.04 0.35
C LEU A 271 -3.40 -0.97 0.72
N PHE A 272 -4.55 -0.51 1.20
CA PHE A 272 -5.74 -1.35 1.34
C PHE A 272 -6.32 -1.61 -0.05
N ARG A 273 -6.13 -2.82 -0.57
CA ARG A 273 -6.52 -3.15 -1.94
C ARG A 273 -7.23 -4.48 -2.04
N LEU A 274 -8.20 -4.55 -2.95
CA LEU A 274 -8.86 -5.76 -3.39
C LEU A 274 -8.38 -6.10 -4.81
N GLY A 275 -7.88 -7.30 -5.01
CA GLY A 275 -7.28 -7.72 -6.28
C GLY A 275 -5.96 -7.01 -6.60
N GLY A 276 -5.54 -7.09 -7.85
CA GLY A 276 -4.25 -6.55 -8.28
C GLY A 276 -3.06 -7.42 -7.87
N LEU A 277 -1.94 -6.77 -7.61
CA LEU A 277 -0.69 -7.42 -7.20
C LEU A 277 -0.38 -7.14 -5.73
N PRO A 278 0.12 -8.12 -4.96
CA PRO A 278 0.53 -7.88 -3.59
C PRO A 278 1.70 -6.88 -3.49
N SER A 279 1.64 -5.97 -2.53
CA SER A 279 2.76 -5.07 -2.20
C SER A 279 3.64 -5.71 -1.11
N TRP A 280 4.46 -6.66 -1.50
CA TRP A 280 5.24 -7.47 -0.57
C TRP A 280 6.18 -6.65 0.32
N VAL A 281 6.16 -6.96 1.62
CA VAL A 281 7.07 -6.38 2.62
C VAL A 281 8.39 -7.15 2.65
N GLN A 282 8.31 -8.49 2.70
CA GLN A 282 9.48 -9.37 2.87
C GLN A 282 9.79 -10.21 1.62
N GLY A 283 8.99 -10.09 0.57
CA GLY A 283 9.11 -10.84 -0.66
C GLY A 283 7.95 -11.80 -0.94
N PRO A 284 7.87 -12.34 -2.16
CA PRO A 284 6.77 -13.18 -2.60
C PRO A 284 6.58 -14.43 -1.74
N GLN A 285 5.35 -14.68 -1.30
CA GLN A 285 4.96 -15.85 -0.54
C GLN A 285 3.55 -16.29 -0.96
N PHE A 286 3.47 -17.14 -1.97
CA PHE A 286 2.21 -17.69 -2.45
C PHE A 286 1.88 -18.97 -1.69
N PRO A 287 0.78 -19.00 -0.90
CA PRO A 287 0.40 -20.19 -0.15
C PRO A 287 -0.21 -21.24 -1.06
N LEU A 288 -0.06 -22.51 -0.66
CA LEU A 288 -0.72 -23.64 -1.30
C LEU A 288 -2.02 -23.98 -0.58
N VAL A 289 -2.97 -24.53 -1.31
CA VAL A 289 -4.16 -25.13 -0.73
C VAL A 289 -3.73 -26.33 0.13
N PRO A 290 -4.14 -26.41 1.41
CA PRO A 290 -3.70 -27.46 2.31
C PRO A 290 -3.86 -28.88 1.72
N GLY A 291 -2.76 -29.64 1.72
CA GLY A 291 -2.71 -31.01 1.20
C GLY A 291 -2.65 -31.15 -0.33
N THR A 292 -2.39 -30.06 -1.05
CA THR A 292 -2.26 -30.07 -2.52
C THR A 292 -1.04 -29.25 -2.96
N ASP A 293 -0.68 -29.33 -4.25
CA ASP A 293 0.33 -28.48 -4.89
C ASP A 293 -0.29 -27.27 -5.61
N ARG A 294 -1.57 -26.98 -5.39
CA ARG A 294 -2.28 -25.87 -6.03
C ARG A 294 -2.05 -24.57 -5.28
N GLU A 295 -1.52 -23.58 -5.97
CA GLU A 295 -1.36 -22.24 -5.44
C GLU A 295 -2.72 -21.55 -5.27
N MET A 296 -2.86 -20.77 -4.19
CA MET A 296 -4.02 -19.95 -3.92
C MET A 296 -3.89 -18.61 -4.64
N LYS A 297 -5.03 -18.03 -5.05
CA LYS A 297 -5.06 -16.73 -5.73
C LYS A 297 -5.07 -15.59 -4.73
N PHE A 298 -4.28 -14.55 -5.01
CA PHE A 298 -4.32 -13.32 -4.22
C PHE A 298 -5.70 -12.69 -4.30
N LEU A 299 -6.25 -12.32 -3.14
CA LEU A 299 -7.57 -11.72 -3.04
C LEU A 299 -7.49 -10.25 -2.65
N LEU A 300 -6.83 -9.94 -1.53
CA LEU A 300 -6.75 -8.60 -0.99
C LEU A 300 -5.55 -8.42 -0.05
N GLN A 301 -5.24 -7.18 0.26
CA GLN A 301 -4.26 -6.84 1.29
C GLN A 301 -4.79 -5.74 2.23
N PHE A 302 -4.35 -5.81 3.49
CA PHE A 302 -4.64 -4.86 4.54
C PHE A 302 -3.35 -4.30 5.12
N ASP A 303 -3.23 -2.98 5.09
CA ASP A 303 -2.09 -2.25 5.66
C ASP A 303 -2.20 -2.11 7.18
N SER A 304 -1.10 -1.73 7.83
CA SER A 304 -1.03 -1.40 9.26
C SER A 304 -1.53 0.02 9.54
N LEU A 305 -2.73 0.35 9.10
CA LEU A 305 -3.41 1.63 9.29
C LEU A 305 -4.86 1.39 9.68
N ALA A 306 -5.61 2.44 9.97
CA ALA A 306 -7.04 2.38 10.29
C ALA A 306 -7.37 1.46 11.47
N GLY A 307 -6.48 1.37 12.44
CA GLY A 307 -6.63 0.49 13.60
C GLY A 307 -6.19 -0.94 13.38
N PHE A 308 -5.75 -1.31 12.19
CA PHE A 308 -5.05 -2.57 11.94
C PHE A 308 -3.56 -2.39 12.18
N PHE A 309 -2.91 -3.43 12.73
CA PHE A 309 -1.48 -3.39 12.99
C PHE A 309 -0.88 -4.80 12.88
N TRP A 310 0.02 -4.99 11.93
CA TRP A 310 0.64 -6.29 11.65
C TRP A 310 2.11 -6.28 12.10
N GLY A 311 2.40 -7.05 13.14
CA GLY A 311 3.75 -7.12 13.70
C GLY A 311 4.32 -5.78 14.18
N SER A 312 5.44 -5.37 13.62
CA SER A 312 6.09 -4.06 13.88
C SER A 312 5.65 -2.94 12.93
N GLY A 313 4.62 -3.18 12.14
CA GLY A 313 4.21 -2.42 10.98
C GLY A 313 4.42 -3.27 9.73
N GLY A 314 3.41 -3.47 8.94
CA GLY A 314 3.51 -4.36 7.79
C GLY A 314 2.17 -4.55 7.09
N MET A 315 1.99 -5.69 6.49
CA MET A 315 0.86 -6.00 5.62
C MET A 315 0.29 -7.37 5.92
N LEU A 316 -1.02 -7.50 5.89
CA LEU A 316 -1.68 -8.79 5.81
C LEU A 316 -2.15 -9.03 4.39
N TYR A 317 -1.73 -10.12 3.79
CA TYR A 317 -2.20 -10.59 2.50
C TYR A 317 -3.21 -11.71 2.71
N VAL A 318 -4.30 -11.68 1.96
CA VAL A 318 -5.33 -12.73 1.97
C VAL A 318 -5.38 -13.36 0.59
N PHE A 319 -5.26 -14.67 0.58
CA PHE A 319 -5.39 -15.50 -0.61
C PHE A 319 -6.68 -16.33 -0.52
N TRP A 320 -7.23 -16.68 -1.65
CA TRP A 320 -8.49 -17.42 -1.79
C TRP A 320 -8.35 -18.56 -2.76
N ASP A 321 -8.92 -19.70 -2.40
CA ASP A 321 -9.21 -20.80 -3.31
C ASP A 321 -10.70 -21.10 -3.33
N GLU A 322 -11.32 -20.87 -4.48
CA GLU A 322 -12.76 -20.99 -4.66
C GLU A 322 -13.24 -22.44 -4.53
N GLU A 323 -12.47 -23.39 -5.05
CA GLU A 323 -12.84 -24.80 -5.07
C GLU A 323 -12.91 -25.40 -3.67
N SER A 324 -11.88 -25.17 -2.86
CA SER A 324 -11.84 -25.64 -1.47
C SER A 324 -12.56 -24.72 -0.49
N ARG A 325 -12.93 -23.50 -0.92
CA ARG A 325 -13.50 -22.45 -0.08
C ARG A 325 -12.63 -22.13 1.13
N ILE A 326 -11.33 -21.98 0.89
CA ILE A 326 -10.33 -21.69 1.92
C ILE A 326 -9.72 -20.34 1.64
N THR A 327 -9.57 -19.50 2.68
CA THR A 327 -8.63 -18.36 2.67
C THR A 327 -7.36 -18.72 3.41
N CYS A 328 -6.26 -18.18 2.93
CA CYS A 328 -4.98 -18.18 3.63
C CYS A 328 -4.56 -16.74 3.91
N HIS A 329 -4.17 -16.47 5.14
CA HIS A 329 -3.73 -15.18 5.62
C HIS A 329 -2.22 -15.21 5.85
N VAL A 330 -1.50 -14.34 5.17
CA VAL A 330 -0.04 -14.27 5.18
C VAL A 330 0.36 -12.89 5.73
N PRO A 331 0.71 -12.77 7.01
CA PRO A 331 1.23 -11.54 7.55
C PRO A 331 2.72 -11.39 7.18
N GLN A 332 3.12 -10.20 6.74
CA GLN A 332 4.52 -9.82 6.61
C GLN A 332 4.74 -8.49 7.33
N TYR A 333 5.91 -8.31 7.91
CA TYR A 333 6.23 -7.17 8.76
C TYR A 333 7.72 -6.81 8.65
N THR A 334 8.06 -5.56 8.98
CA THR A 334 9.45 -5.02 8.97
C THR A 334 10.23 -5.42 10.22
#